data_d249a5eb8c214478cd728b94eda72d6e
#
_entry.id   d249a5eb8c214478cd728b94eda72d6e
#
_cell.length_a   1.000
_cell.length_b   1.000
_cell.length_c   1.000
_cell.angle_alpha   90.00
_cell.angle_beta   90.00
_cell.angle_gamma   90.00
#
_symmetry.space_group_name_H-M   'P 1'
#
loop_
_entity.id
_entity.type
_entity.pdbx_description
1 polymer ?
#
loop_
_entity_poly.entity_id
_entity_poly.type
_entity_poly.pdbx_seq_one_letter_code
_entity_poly.pdbx_strand_id
1 'polypeptide(L)'
;MQDKPKRLVIRLAQNTLSVSTVSADGTVDFLPYVVRSGISMAANMREAFKNEAILQKTYDKTVVMVESPVLMVPADLYEEDDTERMYAHAYSDTRTSAVMTNVLPDLSAVALFAVNKDLKMVITDHIPTARFISAVAPVWRYLHRRSFTGARSKLYGYFHDKRLDVFSFNQHRFKFCNSFDAANAQDSLYYLLYVWKQLLLKPEYDEMHLVGDIPERDWIMDELKVYLHRAYCINPSGDFNRSPIAQIKGMPYDLMTYLIKGR
;
A
#
# COMPACT_ATOMS: atom_id res chain seq x y z
N MET A 1 -23.65 3.42 -27.16
CA MET A 1 -23.36 4.19 -25.93
C MET A 1 -22.05 3.63 -25.39
N GLN A 2 -20.94 4.36 -25.46
CA GLN A 2 -19.71 3.94 -24.79
C GLN A 2 -19.97 4.02 -23.28
N ASP A 3 -19.90 2.87 -22.60
CA ASP A 3 -20.00 2.81 -21.14
C ASP A 3 -18.88 3.66 -20.51
N LYS A 4 -19.26 4.74 -19.83
CA LYS A 4 -18.30 5.60 -19.13
C LYS A 4 -17.64 4.77 -18.03
N PRO A 5 -16.31 4.72 -17.97
CA PRO A 5 -15.65 4.04 -16.86
C PRO A 5 -16.04 4.72 -15.55
N LYS A 6 -16.56 3.93 -14.60
CA LYS A 6 -17.12 4.44 -13.36
C LYS A 6 -16.08 4.92 -12.36
N ARG A 7 -14.85 4.41 -12.45
CA ARG A 7 -13.82 4.73 -11.48
C ARG A 7 -12.45 4.87 -12.13
N LEU A 8 -11.72 5.90 -11.70
CA LEU A 8 -10.30 6.09 -11.98
C LEU A 8 -9.51 5.83 -10.69
N VAL A 9 -8.41 5.11 -10.81
CA VAL A 9 -7.43 4.92 -9.74
C VAL A 9 -6.06 5.34 -10.26
N ILE A 10 -5.43 6.29 -9.59
CA ILE A 10 -4.06 6.73 -9.85
C ILE A 10 -3.21 6.23 -8.69
N ARG A 11 -2.21 5.38 -8.96
CA ARG A 11 -1.25 4.95 -7.96
C ARG A 11 0.06 5.70 -8.14
N LEU A 12 0.53 6.29 -7.07
CA LEU A 12 1.75 7.10 -7.01
C LEU A 12 2.71 6.51 -5.99
N ALA A 13 3.93 6.24 -6.40
CA ALA A 13 5.04 5.91 -5.52
C ALA A 13 6.24 6.81 -5.85
N GLN A 14 7.35 6.63 -5.15
CA GLN A 14 8.52 7.48 -5.32
C GLN A 14 9.01 7.55 -6.78
N ASN A 15 9.04 6.41 -7.47
CA ASN A 15 9.57 6.29 -8.83
C ASN A 15 8.61 5.58 -9.78
N THR A 16 7.37 5.34 -9.38
CA THR A 16 6.37 4.67 -10.21
C THR A 16 5.04 5.43 -10.20
N LEU A 17 4.41 5.46 -11.35
CA LEU A 17 3.09 6.00 -11.59
C LEU A 17 2.30 4.99 -12.41
N SER A 18 1.10 4.67 -12.01
CA SER A 18 0.20 3.86 -12.82
C SER A 18 -1.24 4.34 -12.71
N VAL A 19 -2.00 4.07 -13.75
CA VAL A 19 -3.40 4.47 -13.85
C VAL A 19 -4.25 3.23 -14.14
N SER A 20 -5.37 3.10 -13.47
CA SER A 20 -6.33 2.03 -13.73
C SER A 20 -7.73 2.59 -13.85
N THR A 21 -8.53 2.02 -14.73
CA THR A 21 -9.97 2.29 -14.80
C THR A 21 -10.77 1.04 -14.51
N VAL A 22 -11.93 1.23 -13.92
CA VAL A 22 -12.89 0.16 -13.67
C VAL A 22 -14.18 0.52 -14.36
N SER A 23 -14.56 -0.27 -15.33
CA SER A 23 -15.82 -0.13 -16.09
C SER A 23 -17.03 -0.63 -15.29
N ALA A 24 -18.22 -0.39 -15.82
CA ALA A 24 -19.48 -0.79 -15.19
C ALA A 24 -19.62 -2.31 -15.03
N ASP A 25 -19.11 -3.07 -15.98
CA ASP A 25 -19.05 -4.54 -15.99
C ASP A 25 -17.98 -5.14 -15.09
N GLY A 26 -17.12 -4.29 -14.49
CA GLY A 26 -16.02 -4.71 -13.64
C GLY A 26 -14.69 -4.97 -14.38
N THR A 27 -14.64 -4.73 -15.68
CA THR A 27 -13.40 -4.78 -16.47
C THR A 27 -12.41 -3.74 -15.97
N VAL A 28 -11.14 -4.13 -15.85
CA VAL A 28 -10.06 -3.26 -15.40
C VAL A 28 -9.05 -3.06 -16.52
N ASP A 29 -8.83 -1.80 -16.89
CA ASP A 29 -7.69 -1.41 -17.70
C ASP A 29 -6.58 -0.91 -16.79
N PHE A 30 -5.35 -1.36 -17.03
CA PHE A 30 -4.16 -0.98 -16.27
C PHE A 30 -3.10 -0.41 -17.19
N LEU A 31 -2.65 0.80 -16.90
CA LEU A 31 -1.61 1.54 -17.65
C LEU A 31 -0.46 1.88 -16.70
N PRO A 32 0.68 1.18 -16.74
CA PRO A 32 1.91 1.64 -16.11
C PRO A 32 2.46 2.83 -16.91
N TYR A 33 2.73 3.95 -16.22
CA TYR A 33 3.30 5.15 -16.83
C TYR A 33 4.83 5.15 -16.66
N VAL A 34 5.55 5.48 -17.73
CA VAL A 34 7.01 5.57 -17.70
C VAL A 34 7.43 6.90 -17.08
N VAL A 35 7.82 6.87 -15.81
CA VAL A 35 8.29 8.05 -15.08
C VAL A 35 9.67 8.49 -15.58
N ARG A 36 9.81 9.77 -15.90
CA ARG A 36 11.09 10.39 -16.25
C ARG A 36 11.81 10.78 -14.96
N SER A 37 12.97 10.21 -14.72
CA SER A 37 13.77 10.45 -13.50
C SER A 37 14.37 11.87 -13.41
N GLY A 38 14.49 12.58 -14.52
CA GLY A 38 15.06 13.93 -14.58
C GLY A 38 14.10 15.06 -14.17
N ILE A 39 12.81 14.76 -13.91
CA ILE A 39 11.80 15.73 -13.50
C ILE A 39 11.02 15.22 -12.28
N SER A 40 10.39 16.15 -11.55
CA SER A 40 9.60 15.79 -10.37
C SER A 40 8.37 14.91 -10.71
N MET A 41 7.84 14.17 -9.74
CA MET A 41 6.59 13.42 -9.91
C MET A 41 5.41 14.34 -10.26
N ALA A 42 5.38 15.56 -9.74
CA ALA A 42 4.39 16.57 -10.12
C ALA A 42 4.49 16.94 -11.60
N ALA A 43 5.71 17.08 -12.15
CA ALA A 43 5.93 17.33 -13.57
C ALA A 43 5.54 16.13 -14.44
N ASN A 44 5.90 14.92 -14.02
CA ASN A 44 5.45 13.68 -14.67
C ASN A 44 3.92 13.58 -14.71
N MET A 45 3.25 13.95 -13.61
CA MET A 45 1.79 13.91 -13.54
C MET A 45 1.13 14.94 -14.48
N ARG A 46 1.69 16.17 -14.62
CA ARG A 46 1.22 17.15 -15.59
C ARG A 46 1.33 16.63 -17.03
N GLU A 47 2.46 15.99 -17.36
CA GLU A 47 2.63 15.37 -18.67
C GLU A 47 1.66 14.20 -18.90
N ALA A 48 1.43 13.37 -17.89
CA ALA A 48 0.46 12.29 -17.97
C ALA A 48 -0.97 12.82 -18.22
N PHE A 49 -1.41 13.86 -17.52
CA PHE A 49 -2.71 14.51 -17.79
C PHE A 49 -2.83 15.06 -19.21
N LYS A 50 -1.73 15.56 -19.76
CA LYS A 50 -1.71 16.12 -21.11
C LYS A 50 -1.72 15.05 -22.21
N ASN A 51 -1.02 13.92 -21.98
CA ASN A 51 -0.71 12.97 -23.04
C ASN A 51 -1.53 11.67 -22.97
N GLU A 52 -2.01 11.28 -21.76
CA GLU A 52 -2.69 10.00 -21.58
C GLU A 52 -4.21 10.14 -21.74
N ALA A 53 -4.75 9.55 -22.79
CA ALA A 53 -6.19 9.60 -23.10
C ALA A 53 -7.07 9.09 -21.95
N ILE A 54 -6.55 8.15 -21.12
CA ILE A 54 -7.24 7.62 -19.97
C ILE A 54 -7.48 8.71 -18.89
N LEU A 55 -6.57 9.67 -18.73
CA LEU A 55 -6.67 10.77 -17.77
C LEU A 55 -7.50 11.97 -18.28
N GLN A 56 -7.81 12.02 -19.57
CA GLN A 56 -8.61 13.08 -20.17
C GLN A 56 -10.13 12.80 -20.12
N LYS A 57 -10.53 11.61 -19.67
CA LYS A 57 -11.93 11.22 -19.53
C LYS A 57 -12.51 11.69 -18.20
N THR A 58 -13.82 11.81 -18.14
CA THR A 58 -14.56 12.07 -16.88
C THR A 58 -14.93 10.77 -16.20
N TYR A 59 -14.81 10.74 -14.86
CA TYR A 59 -15.10 9.58 -14.02
C TYR A 59 -16.07 9.96 -12.91
N ASP A 60 -16.90 9.01 -12.47
CA ASP A 60 -17.81 9.23 -11.34
C ASP A 60 -17.04 9.30 -10.01
N LYS A 61 -15.92 8.57 -9.94
CA LYS A 61 -15.09 8.52 -8.74
C LYS A 61 -13.62 8.40 -9.11
N THR A 62 -12.79 9.27 -8.52
CA THR A 62 -11.34 9.19 -8.64
C THR A 62 -10.70 8.96 -7.29
N VAL A 63 -9.79 7.98 -7.23
CA VAL A 63 -8.99 7.68 -6.05
C VAL A 63 -7.51 7.76 -6.41
N VAL A 64 -6.76 8.45 -5.57
CA VAL A 64 -5.30 8.56 -5.67
C VAL A 64 -4.69 7.77 -4.52
N MET A 65 -4.05 6.66 -4.85
CA MET A 65 -3.31 5.83 -3.90
C MET A 65 -1.88 6.34 -3.83
N VAL A 66 -1.45 6.74 -2.65
CA VAL A 66 -0.11 7.33 -2.44
C VAL A 66 0.73 6.39 -1.59
N GLU A 67 1.87 5.98 -2.13
CA GLU A 67 2.93 5.33 -1.36
C GLU A 67 3.74 6.42 -0.66
N SER A 68 3.75 6.37 0.65
CA SER A 68 4.58 7.21 1.52
C SER A 68 4.65 6.57 2.91
N PRO A 69 5.60 6.96 3.78
CA PRO A 69 5.60 6.52 5.16
C PRO A 69 4.26 6.80 5.85
N VAL A 70 3.78 5.84 6.64
CA VAL A 70 2.47 5.94 7.29
C VAL A 70 2.62 5.84 8.80
N LEU A 71 2.15 6.87 9.51
CA LEU A 71 1.97 6.81 10.95
C LEU A 71 0.58 6.26 11.26
N MET A 72 0.55 5.14 11.97
CA MET A 72 -0.69 4.54 12.42
C MET A 72 -1.03 5.04 13.81
N VAL A 73 -2.18 5.69 13.97
CA VAL A 73 -2.67 6.21 15.24
C VAL A 73 -3.92 5.43 15.64
N PRO A 74 -4.00 4.88 16.87
CA PRO A 74 -5.26 4.32 17.39
C PRO A 74 -6.38 5.36 17.33
N ALA A 75 -7.58 4.93 16.93
CA ALA A 75 -8.71 5.86 16.72
C ALA A 75 -9.15 6.57 18.01
N ASP A 76 -8.95 5.93 19.16
CA ASP A 76 -9.22 6.47 20.49
C ASP A 76 -8.16 7.50 20.99
N LEU A 77 -7.03 7.61 20.31
CA LEU A 77 -5.94 8.55 20.60
C LEU A 77 -5.76 9.61 19.49
N TYR A 78 -6.57 9.56 18.45
CA TYR A 78 -6.45 10.48 17.32
C TYR A 78 -7.23 11.76 17.57
N GLU A 79 -6.53 12.90 17.45
CA GLU A 79 -7.11 14.23 17.44
C GLU A 79 -6.76 14.93 16.12
N GLU A 80 -7.77 15.45 15.43
CA GLU A 80 -7.62 16.04 14.10
C GLU A 80 -6.67 17.24 14.09
N ASP A 81 -6.75 18.09 15.11
CA ASP A 81 -5.91 19.29 15.25
C ASP A 81 -4.42 18.96 15.42
N ASP A 82 -4.09 17.75 15.87
CA ASP A 82 -2.72 17.30 16.10
C ASP A 82 -2.11 16.53 14.91
N THR A 83 -2.85 16.33 13.85
CA THR A 83 -2.46 15.50 12.70
C THR A 83 -1.07 15.83 12.14
N GLU A 84 -0.83 17.10 11.81
CA GLU A 84 0.46 17.52 11.23
C GLU A 84 1.60 17.39 12.25
N ARG A 85 1.34 17.72 13.53
CA ARG A 85 2.32 17.61 14.60
C ARG A 85 2.73 16.17 14.86
N MET A 86 1.76 15.26 14.95
CA MET A 86 2.04 13.83 15.13
C MET A 86 2.87 13.26 13.99
N TYR A 87 2.50 13.58 12.76
CA TYR A 87 3.24 13.10 11.59
C TYR A 87 4.65 13.67 11.52
N ALA A 88 4.82 14.98 11.77
CA ALA A 88 6.13 15.63 11.77
C ALA A 88 7.06 15.16 12.91
N HIS A 89 6.49 14.65 14.01
CA HIS A 89 7.27 14.05 15.09
C HIS A 89 7.83 12.67 14.70
N ALA A 90 7.07 11.91 13.91
CA ALA A 90 7.49 10.57 13.46
C ALA A 90 8.42 10.61 12.24
N TYR A 91 8.26 11.61 11.36
CA TYR A 91 8.99 11.69 10.09
C TYR A 91 9.60 13.07 9.88
N SER A 92 10.87 13.09 9.52
CA SER A 92 11.69 14.29 9.44
C SER A 92 11.41 15.03 8.15
N ASP A 93 11.16 15.51 7.36
CA ASP A 93 11.02 16.30 6.14
C ASP A 93 9.57 16.37 5.63
N THR A 94 8.75 17.07 6.39
CA THR A 94 7.33 17.26 6.05
C THR A 94 7.02 18.61 5.40
N ARG A 95 8.00 19.51 5.26
CA ARG A 95 7.78 20.90 4.82
C ARG A 95 7.16 21.04 3.42
N THR A 96 7.55 20.16 2.50
CA THR A 96 7.04 20.13 1.12
C THR A 96 5.83 19.21 0.96
N SER A 97 5.33 18.65 2.05
CA SER A 97 4.25 17.68 2.05
C SER A 97 2.98 18.20 2.73
N ALA A 98 1.85 17.77 2.26
CA ALA A 98 0.56 17.89 2.93
C ALA A 98 0.24 16.56 3.61
N VAL A 99 -0.03 16.59 4.91
CA VAL A 99 -0.44 15.40 5.65
C VAL A 99 -1.92 15.12 5.37
N MET A 100 -2.21 13.86 5.07
CA MET A 100 -3.54 13.36 4.77
C MET A 100 -3.90 12.24 5.75
N THR A 101 -5.19 11.98 5.89
CA THR A 101 -5.70 10.96 6.81
C THR A 101 -6.55 9.92 6.10
N ASN A 102 -6.43 8.65 6.52
CA ASN A 102 -7.37 7.61 6.21
C ASN A 102 -7.93 7.01 7.49
N VAL A 103 -9.20 7.16 7.72
CA VAL A 103 -9.90 6.45 8.80
C VAL A 103 -10.10 4.99 8.38
N LEU A 104 -9.66 4.07 9.24
CA LEU A 104 -9.72 2.62 9.05
C LEU A 104 -10.56 1.99 10.17
N PRO A 105 -11.91 2.04 10.07
CA PRO A 105 -12.79 1.58 11.17
C PRO A 105 -12.60 0.10 11.50
N ASP A 106 -12.36 -0.74 10.47
CA ASP A 106 -12.11 -2.18 10.64
C ASP A 106 -10.87 -2.47 11.48
N LEU A 107 -9.95 -1.51 11.60
CA LEU A 107 -8.67 -1.62 12.32
C LEU A 107 -8.64 -0.75 13.58
N SER A 108 -9.73 -0.04 13.89
CA SER A 108 -9.81 0.95 14.98
C SER A 108 -8.65 1.93 14.96
N ALA A 109 -8.31 2.44 13.78
CA ALA A 109 -7.12 3.27 13.57
C ALA A 109 -7.32 4.37 12.51
N VAL A 110 -6.46 5.38 12.58
CA VAL A 110 -6.32 6.42 11.57
C VAL A 110 -4.89 6.37 11.01
N ALA A 111 -4.77 6.24 9.70
CA ALA A 111 -3.49 6.26 9.01
C ALA A 111 -3.19 7.70 8.58
N LEU A 112 -2.08 8.26 9.06
CA LEU A 112 -1.55 9.55 8.63
C LEU A 112 -0.46 9.30 7.58
N PHE A 113 -0.53 9.97 6.45
CA PHE A 113 0.43 9.82 5.35
C PHE A 113 0.64 11.14 4.62
N ALA A 114 1.75 11.27 3.92
CA ALA A 114 2.14 12.53 3.29
C ALA A 114 2.00 12.47 1.77
N VAL A 115 1.60 13.60 1.19
CA VAL A 115 1.58 13.83 -0.26
C VAL A 115 2.36 15.10 -0.54
N ASN A 116 3.26 15.08 -1.53
CA ASN A 116 3.93 16.30 -1.97
C ASN A 116 2.90 17.37 -2.38
N LYS A 117 3.06 18.61 -1.88
CA LYS A 117 2.10 19.71 -2.08
C LYS A 117 1.89 20.05 -3.55
N ASP A 118 2.96 20.10 -4.35
CA ASP A 118 2.87 20.40 -5.77
C ASP A 118 2.15 19.28 -6.53
N LEU A 119 2.44 18.02 -6.19
CA LEU A 119 1.77 16.87 -6.78
C LEU A 119 0.28 16.85 -6.43
N LYS A 120 -0.06 17.12 -5.17
CA LYS A 120 -1.46 17.24 -4.74
C LYS A 120 -2.17 18.34 -5.51
N MET A 121 -1.57 19.52 -5.63
CA MET A 121 -2.12 20.66 -6.38
C MET A 121 -2.37 20.29 -7.85
N VAL A 122 -1.39 19.71 -8.54
CA VAL A 122 -1.54 19.26 -9.93
C VAL A 122 -2.74 18.33 -10.11
N ILE A 123 -2.93 17.40 -9.19
CA ILE A 123 -4.03 16.43 -9.27
C ILE A 123 -5.38 17.11 -8.99
N THR A 124 -5.45 17.95 -7.94
CA THR A 124 -6.70 18.63 -7.57
C THR A 124 -7.13 19.70 -8.56
N ASP A 125 -6.21 20.33 -9.25
CA ASP A 125 -6.51 21.27 -10.35
C ASP A 125 -7.19 20.57 -11.53
N HIS A 126 -6.79 19.32 -11.85
CA HIS A 126 -7.39 18.53 -12.92
C HIS A 126 -8.62 17.74 -12.47
N ILE A 127 -8.61 17.23 -11.23
CA ILE A 127 -9.67 16.40 -10.66
C ILE A 127 -9.99 16.88 -9.23
N PRO A 128 -10.80 17.93 -9.08
CA PRO A 128 -11.09 18.51 -7.75
C PRO A 128 -11.72 17.52 -6.76
N THR A 129 -12.41 16.50 -7.25
CA THR A 129 -13.08 15.46 -6.44
C THR A 129 -12.20 14.26 -6.12
N ALA A 130 -10.90 14.29 -6.45
CA ALA A 130 -9.98 13.20 -6.20
C ALA A 130 -9.83 12.94 -4.69
N ARG A 131 -10.04 11.68 -4.28
CA ARG A 131 -9.84 11.23 -2.91
C ARG A 131 -8.46 10.59 -2.77
N PHE A 132 -7.66 11.11 -1.87
CA PHE A 132 -6.34 10.54 -1.55
C PHE A 132 -6.46 9.46 -0.47
N ILE A 133 -5.77 8.34 -0.68
CA ILE A 133 -5.64 7.25 0.30
C ILE A 133 -4.19 6.76 0.34
N SER A 134 -3.77 6.22 1.49
CA SER A 134 -2.50 5.51 1.58
C SER A 134 -2.55 4.22 0.76
N ALA A 135 -1.51 3.94 -0.03
CA ALA A 135 -1.43 2.75 -0.87
C ALA A 135 -1.44 1.45 -0.04
N VAL A 136 -0.86 1.46 1.16
CA VAL A 136 -0.81 0.27 2.02
C VAL A 136 -2.14 -0.03 2.73
N ALA A 137 -3.04 0.95 2.89
CA ALA A 137 -4.29 0.77 3.61
C ALA A 137 -5.18 -0.39 3.08
N PRO A 138 -5.36 -0.59 1.76
CA PRO A 138 -6.06 -1.75 1.23
C PRO A 138 -5.40 -3.09 1.57
N VAL A 139 -4.06 -3.13 1.60
CA VAL A 139 -3.28 -4.33 1.97
C VAL A 139 -3.53 -4.69 3.43
N TRP A 140 -3.45 -3.71 4.33
CA TRP A 140 -3.73 -3.92 5.75
C TRP A 140 -5.14 -4.46 6.00
N ARG A 141 -6.15 -3.83 5.40
CA ARG A 141 -7.55 -4.28 5.54
C ARG A 141 -7.76 -5.69 4.99
N TYR A 142 -7.10 -6.03 3.89
CA TYR A 142 -7.19 -7.35 3.30
C TYR A 142 -6.52 -8.41 4.18
N LEU A 143 -5.28 -8.19 4.60
CA LEU A 143 -4.52 -9.13 5.43
C LEU A 143 -5.05 -9.21 6.87
N HIS A 144 -5.62 -8.12 7.40
CA HIS A 144 -6.34 -8.15 8.66
C HIS A 144 -7.49 -9.18 8.65
N ARG A 145 -8.33 -9.17 7.63
CA ARG A 145 -9.42 -10.15 7.48
C ARG A 145 -8.88 -11.59 7.45
N ARG A 146 -7.72 -11.81 6.87
CA ARG A 146 -7.05 -13.12 6.89
C ARG A 146 -6.45 -13.48 8.23
N SER A 147 -6.12 -12.50 9.05
CA SER A 147 -5.52 -12.74 10.38
C SER A 147 -6.46 -13.48 11.32
N PHE A 148 -7.78 -13.42 11.10
CA PHE A 148 -8.78 -14.15 11.90
C PHE A 148 -8.81 -15.67 11.64
N THR A 149 -8.12 -16.16 10.62
CA THR A 149 -8.06 -17.60 10.37
C THR A 149 -7.05 -18.26 11.31
N GLY A 150 -7.53 -19.15 12.18
CA GLY A 150 -6.70 -19.89 13.15
C GLY A 150 -6.36 -19.09 14.42
N ALA A 151 -5.75 -19.80 15.40
CA ALA A 151 -5.43 -19.26 16.71
C ALA A 151 -3.99 -18.73 16.86
N ARG A 152 -3.19 -18.77 15.78
CA ARG A 152 -1.78 -18.37 15.79
C ARG A 152 -1.64 -16.87 15.54
N SER A 153 -0.66 -16.25 16.20
CA SER A 153 -0.25 -14.89 15.84
C SER A 153 0.42 -14.89 14.46
N LYS A 154 0.18 -13.83 13.70
CA LYS A 154 0.74 -13.69 12.35
C LYS A 154 1.52 -12.39 12.22
N LEU A 155 2.73 -12.49 11.73
CA LEU A 155 3.51 -11.34 11.28
C LEU A 155 3.48 -11.28 9.76
N TYR A 156 3.16 -10.12 9.22
CA TYR A 156 3.12 -9.87 7.79
C TYR A 156 4.29 -8.99 7.37
N GLY A 157 4.95 -9.36 6.26
CA GLY A 157 5.91 -8.54 5.55
C GLY A 157 5.38 -8.24 4.15
N TYR A 158 5.10 -6.97 3.86
CA TYR A 158 4.69 -6.51 2.53
C TYR A 158 5.82 -5.75 1.85
N PHE A 159 6.30 -6.28 0.74
CA PHE A 159 7.39 -5.73 -0.05
C PHE A 159 6.84 -4.95 -1.26
N HIS A 160 7.25 -3.69 -1.37
CA HIS A 160 6.87 -2.81 -2.47
C HIS A 160 7.87 -1.66 -2.62
N ASP A 161 8.08 -1.19 -3.82
CA ASP A 161 8.87 0.03 -4.09
C ASP A 161 10.20 0.11 -3.31
N LYS A 162 10.90 -1.03 -3.13
CA LYS A 162 12.13 -1.19 -2.31
C LYS A 162 11.94 -0.92 -0.81
N ARG A 163 10.73 -1.03 -0.32
CA ARG A 163 10.37 -0.92 1.10
C ARG A 163 9.80 -2.23 1.61
N LEU A 164 9.86 -2.40 2.92
CA LEU A 164 9.25 -3.51 3.65
C LEU A 164 8.36 -2.94 4.76
N ASP A 165 7.07 -3.08 4.60
CA ASP A 165 6.12 -2.82 5.67
C ASP A 165 5.92 -4.09 6.49
N VAL A 166 6.24 -4.02 7.78
CA VAL A 166 6.06 -5.13 8.73
C VAL A 166 4.94 -4.79 9.69
N PHE A 167 3.94 -5.66 9.78
CA PHE A 167 2.78 -5.42 10.64
C PHE A 167 2.16 -6.70 11.18
N SER A 168 1.46 -6.56 12.31
CA SER A 168 0.73 -7.63 12.98
C SER A 168 -0.55 -7.08 13.58
N PHE A 169 -1.57 -7.93 13.73
CA PHE A 169 -2.86 -7.57 14.28
C PHE A 169 -3.16 -8.36 15.56
N ASN A 170 -3.93 -7.75 16.44
CA ASN A 170 -4.56 -8.41 17.57
C ASN A 170 -6.07 -8.11 17.53
N GLN A 171 -6.86 -9.08 17.08
CA GLN A 171 -8.29 -8.91 16.82
C GLN A 171 -8.54 -7.73 15.85
N HIS A 172 -9.21 -6.66 16.29
CA HIS A 172 -9.58 -5.50 15.48
C HIS A 172 -8.58 -4.35 15.53
N ARG A 173 -7.37 -4.56 16.06
CA ARG A 173 -6.36 -3.51 16.24
C ARG A 173 -5.00 -3.94 15.69
N PHE A 174 -4.22 -2.96 15.28
CA PHE A 174 -2.79 -3.19 15.07
C PHE A 174 -2.13 -3.55 16.39
N LYS A 175 -1.34 -4.63 16.38
CA LYS A 175 -0.37 -4.92 17.43
C LYS A 175 0.94 -4.20 17.16
N PHE A 176 1.33 -4.11 15.90
CA PHE A 176 2.55 -3.47 15.43
C PHE A 176 2.39 -3.05 13.98
N CYS A 177 3.00 -1.92 13.61
CA CYS A 177 3.17 -1.50 12.23
C CYS A 177 4.42 -0.61 12.13
N ASN A 178 5.34 -0.96 11.23
CA ASN A 178 6.50 -0.12 10.90
C ASN A 178 6.95 -0.39 9.46
N SER A 179 7.71 0.55 8.90
CA SER A 179 8.22 0.50 7.53
C SER A 179 9.74 0.64 7.54
N PHE A 180 10.41 -0.17 6.73
CA PHE A 180 11.87 -0.24 6.64
C PHE A 180 12.30 -0.10 5.18
N ASP A 181 13.52 0.41 4.94
CA ASP A 181 14.15 0.30 3.65
C ASP A 181 14.58 -1.15 3.41
N ALA A 182 14.17 -1.71 2.29
CA ALA A 182 14.37 -3.11 1.94
C ALA A 182 14.97 -3.25 0.53
N ALA A 183 16.05 -2.50 0.30
CA ALA A 183 16.75 -2.52 -0.98
C ALA A 183 17.47 -3.84 -1.26
N ASN A 184 17.81 -4.61 -0.22
CA ASN A 184 18.46 -5.91 -0.31
C ASN A 184 17.80 -6.97 0.58
N ALA A 185 18.09 -8.23 0.28
CA ALA A 185 17.48 -9.37 0.96
C ALA A 185 17.98 -9.53 2.40
N GLN A 186 19.25 -9.22 2.67
CA GLN A 186 19.87 -9.40 3.99
C GLN A 186 19.26 -8.45 5.02
N ASP A 187 19.12 -7.16 4.68
CA ASP A 187 18.49 -6.19 5.55
C ASP A 187 17.00 -6.55 5.79
N SER A 188 16.33 -7.01 4.74
CA SER A 188 14.94 -7.47 4.84
C SER A 188 14.79 -8.62 5.83
N LEU A 189 15.64 -9.64 5.73
CA LEU A 189 15.66 -10.77 6.66
C LEU A 189 15.92 -10.31 8.09
N TYR A 190 16.92 -9.42 8.27
CA TYR A 190 17.24 -8.84 9.58
C TYR A 190 16.02 -8.16 10.20
N TYR A 191 15.32 -7.26 9.48
CA TYR A 191 14.17 -6.55 10.02
C TYR A 191 13.00 -7.48 10.34
N LEU A 192 12.74 -8.49 9.51
CA LEU A 192 11.70 -9.48 9.76
C LEU A 192 11.95 -10.24 11.05
N LEU A 193 13.17 -10.77 11.23
CA LEU A 193 13.55 -11.52 12.43
C LEU A 193 13.67 -10.62 13.66
N TYR A 194 14.14 -9.38 13.50
CA TYR A 194 14.20 -8.39 14.57
C TYR A 194 12.81 -8.09 15.13
N VAL A 195 11.84 -7.77 14.26
CA VAL A 195 10.45 -7.50 14.67
C VAL A 195 9.80 -8.76 15.25
N TRP A 196 10.05 -9.92 14.66
CA TRP A 196 9.59 -11.21 15.21
C TRP A 196 9.98 -11.37 16.67
N LYS A 197 11.25 -11.14 16.97
CA LYS A 197 11.81 -11.22 18.33
C LYS A 197 11.21 -10.15 19.27
N GLN A 198 11.09 -8.90 18.79
CA GLN A 198 10.52 -7.80 19.59
C GLN A 198 9.04 -8.05 19.98
N LEU A 199 8.29 -8.70 19.11
CA LEU A 199 6.90 -9.06 19.39
C LEU A 199 6.74 -10.35 20.20
N LEU A 200 7.86 -10.99 20.61
CA LEU A 200 7.89 -12.24 21.38
C LEU A 200 7.10 -13.37 20.70
N LEU A 201 7.15 -13.43 19.36
CA LEU A 201 6.49 -14.47 18.60
C LEU A 201 7.26 -15.80 18.72
N LYS A 202 6.53 -16.91 18.75
CA LYS A 202 7.07 -18.26 18.99
C LYS A 202 7.43 -18.95 17.67
N PRO A 203 8.71 -19.26 17.40
CA PRO A 203 9.16 -19.87 16.15
C PRO A 203 8.45 -21.18 15.79
N GLU A 204 8.10 -21.99 16.80
CA GLU A 204 7.45 -23.29 16.60
C GLU A 204 5.95 -23.16 16.32
N TYR A 205 5.33 -22.03 16.71
CA TYR A 205 3.87 -21.90 16.75
C TYR A 205 3.32 -20.82 15.84
N ASP A 206 3.87 -19.61 15.88
CA ASP A 206 3.36 -18.45 15.14
C ASP A 206 3.76 -18.47 13.65
N GLU A 207 3.18 -17.59 12.85
CA GLU A 207 3.29 -17.62 11.39
C GLU A 207 3.87 -16.32 10.83
N MET A 208 4.82 -16.45 9.89
CA MET A 208 5.32 -15.36 9.04
C MET A 208 4.69 -15.44 7.66
N HIS A 209 4.13 -14.35 7.18
CA HIS A 209 3.53 -14.26 5.85
C HIS A 209 4.15 -13.11 5.05
N LEU A 210 4.80 -13.43 3.94
CA LEU A 210 5.41 -12.46 3.04
C LEU A 210 4.59 -12.28 1.77
N VAL A 211 4.52 -11.04 1.26
CA VAL A 211 3.81 -10.72 0.02
C VAL A 211 4.45 -9.54 -0.69
N GLY A 212 4.27 -9.43 -2.01
CA GLY A 212 4.77 -8.35 -2.85
C GLY A 212 6.06 -8.68 -3.57
N ASP A 213 6.86 -7.65 -3.87
CA ASP A 213 8.09 -7.75 -4.67
C ASP A 213 9.29 -8.12 -3.79
N ILE A 214 9.31 -9.36 -3.29
CA ILE A 214 10.31 -9.86 -2.34
C ILE A 214 11.67 -9.98 -3.05
N PRO A 215 12.72 -9.23 -2.60
CA PRO A 215 14.05 -9.36 -3.15
C PRO A 215 14.62 -10.75 -2.84
N GLU A 216 15.28 -11.39 -3.83
CA GLU A 216 15.86 -12.74 -3.66
C GLU A 216 14.93 -13.69 -2.89
N ARG A 217 13.65 -13.72 -3.30
CA ARG A 217 12.54 -14.37 -2.58
C ARG A 217 12.87 -15.77 -2.07
N ASP A 218 13.47 -16.61 -2.91
CA ASP A 218 13.72 -18.01 -2.56
C ASP A 218 14.79 -18.09 -1.47
N TRP A 219 15.82 -17.24 -1.52
CA TRP A 219 16.82 -17.12 -0.48
C TRP A 219 16.23 -16.65 0.86
N ILE A 220 15.44 -15.58 0.87
CA ILE A 220 14.77 -15.10 2.11
C ILE A 220 13.89 -16.20 2.70
N MET A 221 13.13 -16.92 1.86
CA MET A 221 12.23 -17.97 2.34
C MET A 221 13.00 -19.16 2.91
N ASP A 222 14.14 -19.52 2.35
CA ASP A 222 14.97 -20.61 2.86
C ASP A 222 15.67 -20.21 4.16
N GLU A 223 16.20 -19.00 4.26
CA GLU A 223 16.78 -18.47 5.51
C GLU A 223 15.72 -18.36 6.62
N LEU A 224 14.51 -17.88 6.33
CA LEU A 224 13.44 -17.82 7.33
C LEU A 224 13.08 -19.20 7.88
N LYS A 225 13.10 -20.26 7.08
CA LYS A 225 12.80 -21.64 7.52
C LYS A 225 13.87 -22.19 8.46
N VAL A 226 15.08 -21.63 8.47
CA VAL A 226 16.11 -21.99 9.46
C VAL A 226 15.68 -21.58 10.87
N TYR A 227 15.00 -20.44 10.98
CA TYR A 227 14.60 -19.85 12.27
C TYR A 227 13.14 -20.08 12.63
N LEU A 228 12.25 -20.24 11.65
CA LEU A 228 10.81 -20.28 11.83
C LEU A 228 10.21 -21.53 11.18
N HIS A 229 9.42 -22.28 11.94
CA HIS A 229 8.74 -23.47 11.39
C HIS A 229 7.65 -23.12 10.36
N ARG A 230 7.12 -21.89 10.41
CA ARG A 230 5.97 -21.46 9.58
C ARG A 230 6.23 -20.11 8.91
N ALA A 231 6.93 -20.15 7.80
CA ALA A 231 7.10 -19.01 6.91
C ALA A 231 6.43 -19.29 5.56
N TYR A 232 5.60 -18.38 5.10
CA TYR A 232 4.79 -18.54 3.90
C TYR A 232 4.94 -17.34 2.98
N CYS A 233 4.96 -17.58 1.67
CA CYS A 233 4.82 -16.55 0.66
C CYS A 233 3.38 -16.57 0.11
N ILE A 234 2.69 -15.43 0.18
CA ILE A 234 1.35 -15.25 -0.36
C ILE A 234 1.48 -15.09 -1.88
N ASN A 235 0.83 -15.98 -2.63
CA ASN A 235 0.73 -15.90 -4.08
C ASN A 235 -0.57 -15.15 -4.46
N PRO A 236 -0.49 -13.95 -5.07
CA PRO A 236 -1.67 -13.17 -5.43
C PRO A 236 -2.67 -13.93 -6.32
N SER A 237 -2.19 -14.71 -7.28
CA SER A 237 -3.05 -15.48 -8.18
C SER A 237 -3.92 -16.51 -7.46
N GLY A 238 -3.35 -17.21 -6.47
CA GLY A 238 -4.09 -18.14 -5.61
C GLY A 238 -4.97 -17.41 -4.59
N ASP A 239 -4.47 -16.31 -4.07
CA ASP A 239 -5.09 -15.53 -3.01
C ASP A 239 -6.39 -14.84 -3.46
N PHE A 240 -6.43 -14.36 -4.68
CA PHE A 240 -7.57 -13.67 -5.27
C PHE A 240 -8.49 -14.57 -6.11
N ASN A 241 -8.50 -15.88 -5.83
CA ASN A 241 -9.39 -16.84 -6.49
C ASN A 241 -9.37 -16.74 -8.02
N ARG A 242 -8.19 -16.62 -8.61
CA ARG A 242 -7.99 -16.49 -10.05
C ARG A 242 -8.71 -15.28 -10.68
N SER A 243 -8.94 -14.23 -9.89
CA SER A 243 -9.48 -12.98 -10.43
C SER A 243 -8.67 -12.53 -11.66
N PRO A 244 -9.31 -12.10 -12.76
CA PRO A 244 -8.60 -11.55 -13.92
C PRO A 244 -7.61 -10.45 -13.56
N ILE A 245 -7.90 -9.66 -12.53
CA ILE A 245 -7.03 -8.59 -12.00
C ILE A 245 -5.67 -9.15 -11.54
N ALA A 246 -5.65 -10.33 -10.91
CA ALA A 246 -4.42 -10.97 -10.45
C ALA A 246 -3.55 -11.55 -11.59
N GLN A 247 -4.08 -11.58 -12.82
CA GLN A 247 -3.36 -12.00 -14.02
C GLN A 247 -2.73 -10.81 -14.77
N ILE A 248 -3.06 -9.57 -14.41
CA ILE A 248 -2.52 -8.38 -15.07
C ILE A 248 -1.05 -8.22 -14.69
N LYS A 249 -0.18 -8.37 -15.69
CA LYS A 249 1.27 -8.31 -15.50
C LYS A 249 1.70 -6.92 -15.00
N GLY A 250 2.53 -6.91 -13.95
CA GLY A 250 3.09 -5.68 -13.39
C GLY A 250 2.14 -4.87 -12.51
N MET A 251 0.92 -5.36 -12.24
CA MET A 251 0.02 -4.69 -11.31
C MET A 251 0.49 -4.89 -9.87
N PRO A 252 0.72 -3.80 -9.08
CA PRO A 252 1.13 -3.89 -7.69
C PRO A 252 0.07 -4.53 -6.79
N TYR A 253 0.51 -5.20 -5.74
CA TYR A 253 -0.38 -5.92 -4.81
C TYR A 253 -1.37 -5.01 -4.09
N ASP A 254 -0.95 -3.80 -3.70
CA ASP A 254 -1.83 -2.79 -3.11
C ASP A 254 -2.97 -2.39 -4.05
N LEU A 255 -2.67 -2.22 -5.33
CA LEU A 255 -3.67 -1.91 -6.34
C LEU A 255 -4.61 -3.10 -6.58
N MET A 256 -4.09 -4.35 -6.62
CA MET A 256 -4.91 -5.55 -6.69
C MET A 256 -5.88 -5.65 -5.51
N THR A 257 -5.39 -5.47 -4.28
CA THR A 257 -6.24 -5.53 -3.07
C THR A 257 -7.31 -4.45 -3.09
N TYR A 258 -6.99 -3.23 -3.55
CA TYR A 258 -7.94 -2.15 -3.68
C TYR A 258 -9.02 -2.45 -4.72
N LEU A 259 -8.66 -2.92 -5.90
CA LEU A 259 -9.59 -3.19 -7.00
C LEU A 259 -10.51 -4.39 -6.72
N ILE A 260 -10.00 -5.42 -6.05
CA ILE A 260 -10.76 -6.65 -5.77
C ILE A 260 -11.64 -6.51 -4.52
N LYS A 261 -11.15 -5.84 -3.47
CA LYS A 261 -11.80 -5.80 -2.14
C LYS A 261 -12.16 -4.41 -1.66
N GLY A 262 -11.72 -3.36 -2.32
CA GLY A 262 -11.94 -1.95 -1.97
C GLY A 262 -13.30 -1.38 -2.40
N ARG A 263 -14.35 -2.24 -2.44
CA ARG A 263 -15.72 -1.80 -2.71
C ARG A 263 -16.37 -1.21 -1.49
#